data_7f38b46fb8ab757a9b0e41c46143a230
#
_entry.id   7f38b46fb8ab757a9b0e41c46143a230
#
_cell.length_a   1.000
_cell.length_b   1.000
_cell.length_c   1.000
_cell.angle_alpha   90.00
_cell.angle_beta   90.00
_cell.angle_gamma   90.00
#
_symmetry.space_group_name_H-M   'P 1'
#
loop_
_entity.id
_entity.type
_entity.pdbx_description
1 polymer ?
#
loop_
_entity_poly.entity_id
_entity_poly.type
_entity_poly.pdbx_seq_one_letter_code
_entity_poly.pdbx_strand_id
1 'polypeptide(L)'
;WADSVLATLSVRPKAAQMVWVWTLGDYTAVDAPQYVTIEKQIADLELGGIIVSVGGPMDIATKVNALQRASKLPLMVGADLETGAAFRARGGWFLPNAIELGGATSFPYQMGIGATRDPKLAYEMGRVTAEEGRAMGIHMAFAPVLDVNNNPKNPVISARSFGEDAKLVGEMGTALVKGIQEHGMLATGKHFPGHGDTEQNSHLELSKVNVSRARLDS
;
A
#
# COMPACT_ATOMS: atom_id res chain seq x y z
N TRP A 1 -24.86 -2.66 -8.27
CA TRP A 1 -24.55 -3.41 -7.04
C TRP A 1 -24.29 -2.47 -5.85
N ALA A 2 -23.33 -1.53 -5.95
CA ALA A 2 -22.98 -0.65 -4.83
C ALA A 2 -24.18 0.13 -4.28
N ASP A 3 -24.97 0.76 -5.15
CA ASP A 3 -26.16 1.51 -4.75
C ASP A 3 -27.23 0.62 -4.09
N SER A 4 -27.39 -0.61 -4.60
CA SER A 4 -28.35 -1.58 -4.03
C SER A 4 -27.92 -2.00 -2.62
N VAL A 5 -26.63 -2.28 -2.40
CA VAL A 5 -26.10 -2.63 -1.08
C VAL A 5 -26.20 -1.41 -0.13
N LEU A 6 -25.78 -0.23 -0.59
CA LEU A 6 -25.82 1.00 0.21
C LEU A 6 -27.21 1.34 0.71
N ALA A 7 -28.25 1.07 -0.12
CA ALA A 7 -29.64 1.29 0.26
C ALA A 7 -30.12 0.37 1.40
N THR A 8 -29.49 -0.80 1.59
CA THR A 8 -29.85 -1.75 2.66
C THR A 8 -29.15 -1.46 3.97
N LEU A 9 -28.08 -0.67 3.97
CA LEU A 9 -27.27 -0.40 5.16
C LEU A 9 -27.84 0.76 5.97
N SER A 10 -27.89 0.59 7.29
CA SER A 10 -28.10 1.71 8.22
C SER A 10 -26.83 2.56 8.36
N VAL A 11 -26.90 3.67 9.09
CA VAL A 11 -25.77 4.61 9.25
C VAL A 11 -24.53 3.94 9.84
N ARG A 12 -24.71 3.07 10.86
CA ARG A 12 -23.56 2.42 11.53
C ARG A 12 -22.78 1.49 10.60
N PRO A 13 -23.37 0.53 9.88
CA PRO A 13 -22.64 -0.24 8.87
C PRO A 13 -22.04 0.62 7.76
N LYS A 14 -22.71 1.69 7.31
CA LYS A 14 -22.12 2.61 6.32
C LYS A 14 -20.83 3.23 6.83
N ALA A 15 -20.81 3.70 8.09
CA ALA A 15 -19.60 4.24 8.71
C ALA A 15 -18.51 3.15 8.87
N ALA A 16 -18.90 1.94 9.25
CA ALA A 16 -17.97 0.82 9.40
C ALA A 16 -17.30 0.41 8.09
N GLN A 17 -18.00 0.53 6.95
CA GLN A 17 -17.40 0.28 5.63
C GLN A 17 -16.23 1.24 5.30
N MET A 18 -16.13 2.37 5.97
CA MET A 18 -15.02 3.34 5.82
C MET A 18 -13.84 3.03 6.77
N VAL A 19 -13.97 2.04 7.64
CA VAL A 19 -12.95 1.68 8.64
C VAL A 19 -12.22 0.40 8.20
N TRP A 20 -10.91 0.46 8.22
CA TRP A 20 -10.04 -0.66 7.90
C TRP A 20 -9.13 -0.96 9.09
N VAL A 21 -8.92 -2.24 9.38
CA VAL A 21 -8.03 -2.68 10.45
C VAL A 21 -6.73 -3.20 9.89
N TRP A 22 -5.63 -2.93 10.60
CA TRP A 22 -4.31 -3.39 10.23
C TRP A 22 -4.02 -4.80 10.79
N THR A 23 -3.34 -5.64 10.02
CA THR A 23 -2.87 -6.96 10.44
C THR A 23 -1.53 -7.33 9.79
N LEU A 24 -0.72 -8.11 10.49
CA LEU A 24 0.41 -8.80 9.87
C LEU A 24 -0.09 -9.86 8.88
N GLY A 25 0.66 -10.05 7.80
CA GLY A 25 0.40 -11.07 6.79
C GLY A 25 0.91 -12.46 7.15
N ASP A 26 1.81 -12.57 8.14
CA ASP A 26 2.38 -13.84 8.59
C ASP A 26 1.33 -14.82 9.10
N TYR A 27 1.69 -16.11 9.07
CA TYR A 27 0.88 -17.15 9.70
C TYR A 27 0.50 -16.75 11.13
N THR A 28 -0.76 -16.96 11.45
CA THR A 28 -1.29 -16.75 12.80
C THR A 28 -2.31 -17.86 13.07
N ALA A 29 -2.16 -18.54 14.19
CA ALA A 29 -3.10 -19.58 14.58
C ALA A 29 -4.52 -18.99 14.76
N VAL A 30 -5.54 -19.74 14.35
CA VAL A 30 -6.95 -19.26 14.36
C VAL A 30 -7.49 -18.99 15.76
N ASP A 31 -6.89 -19.57 16.78
CA ASP A 31 -7.20 -19.36 18.20
C ASP A 31 -6.32 -18.29 18.86
N ALA A 32 -5.37 -17.73 18.14
CA ALA A 32 -4.53 -16.66 18.65
C ALA A 32 -5.36 -15.39 18.94
N PRO A 33 -5.17 -14.72 20.10
CA PRO A 33 -6.00 -13.60 20.50
C PRO A 33 -6.10 -12.47 19.49
N GLN A 34 -4.98 -12.15 18.79
CA GLN A 34 -4.96 -11.14 17.75
C GLN A 34 -5.79 -11.53 16.52
N TYR A 35 -5.78 -12.81 16.12
CA TYR A 35 -6.60 -13.28 15.00
C TYR A 35 -8.09 -13.24 15.36
N VAL A 36 -8.44 -13.81 16.52
CA VAL A 36 -9.83 -13.80 17.03
C VAL A 36 -10.37 -12.37 17.17
N THR A 37 -9.53 -11.42 17.60
CA THR A 37 -9.94 -10.01 17.73
C THR A 37 -10.30 -9.41 16.37
N ILE A 38 -9.43 -9.59 15.36
CA ILE A 38 -9.66 -9.04 14.01
C ILE A 38 -10.88 -9.69 13.36
N GLU A 39 -11.00 -11.02 13.46
CA GLU A 39 -12.13 -11.76 12.92
C GLU A 39 -13.47 -11.26 13.52
N LYS A 40 -13.53 -11.06 14.84
CA LYS A 40 -14.70 -10.49 15.50
C LYS A 40 -14.97 -9.06 15.08
N GLN A 41 -13.96 -8.21 14.95
CA GLN A 41 -14.14 -6.84 14.47
C GLN A 41 -14.75 -6.82 13.06
N ILE A 42 -14.30 -7.69 12.19
CA ILE A 42 -14.84 -7.81 10.82
C ILE A 42 -16.29 -8.30 10.85
N ALA A 43 -16.57 -9.38 11.58
CA ALA A 43 -17.88 -10.00 11.61
C ALA A 43 -18.95 -9.15 12.33
N ASP A 44 -18.60 -8.61 13.51
CA ASP A 44 -19.54 -7.93 14.39
C ASP A 44 -19.73 -6.45 14.06
N LEU A 45 -18.65 -5.78 13.63
CA LEU A 45 -18.68 -4.35 13.27
C LEU A 45 -18.91 -4.11 11.78
N GLU A 46 -18.85 -5.15 10.94
CA GLU A 46 -19.05 -5.06 9.49
C GLU A 46 -18.05 -4.10 8.83
N LEU A 47 -16.76 -4.23 9.18
CA LEU A 47 -15.70 -3.35 8.66
C LEU A 47 -15.55 -3.47 7.15
N GLY A 48 -15.17 -2.36 6.48
CA GLY A 48 -15.05 -2.29 5.03
C GLY A 48 -13.75 -2.86 4.47
N GLY A 49 -12.70 -3.02 5.29
CA GLY A 49 -11.44 -3.51 4.78
C GLY A 49 -10.39 -3.89 5.83
N ILE A 50 -9.28 -4.37 5.30
CA ILE A 50 -8.08 -4.68 6.07
C ILE A 50 -6.84 -4.09 5.39
N ILE A 51 -5.85 -3.74 6.18
CA ILE A 51 -4.51 -3.36 5.73
C ILE A 51 -3.56 -4.49 6.10
N VAL A 52 -3.07 -5.20 5.07
CA VAL A 52 -2.13 -6.31 5.27
C VAL A 52 -0.69 -5.79 5.24
N SER A 53 0.09 -6.17 6.24
CA SER A 53 1.52 -5.86 6.32
C SER A 53 2.37 -7.10 5.98
N VAL A 54 3.56 -7.18 6.57
CA VAL A 54 4.57 -8.20 6.24
C VAL A 54 4.06 -9.62 6.47
N GLY A 55 4.36 -10.50 5.51
CA GLY A 55 4.11 -11.94 5.60
C GLY A 55 4.58 -12.68 4.35
N GLY A 56 4.56 -14.00 4.40
CA GLY A 56 4.79 -14.83 3.22
C GLY A 56 3.64 -14.73 2.23
N PRO A 57 3.86 -14.81 0.89
CA PRO A 57 2.80 -14.71 -0.09
C PRO A 57 1.63 -15.67 0.16
N MET A 58 1.92 -16.93 0.50
CA MET A 58 0.91 -17.93 0.81
C MET A 58 0.18 -17.66 2.12
N ASP A 59 0.89 -17.15 3.14
CA ASP A 59 0.31 -16.78 4.42
C ASP A 59 -0.65 -15.61 4.26
N ILE A 60 -0.24 -14.58 3.50
CA ILE A 60 -1.09 -13.43 3.15
C ILE A 60 -2.36 -13.91 2.45
N ALA A 61 -2.22 -14.70 1.37
CA ALA A 61 -3.37 -15.18 0.60
C ALA A 61 -4.32 -16.02 1.47
N THR A 62 -3.79 -16.90 2.30
CA THR A 62 -4.56 -17.77 3.19
C THR A 62 -5.32 -16.95 4.24
N LYS A 63 -4.65 -15.99 4.89
CA LYS A 63 -5.25 -15.10 5.89
C LYS A 63 -6.31 -14.21 5.27
N VAL A 64 -6.03 -13.58 4.14
CA VAL A 64 -6.99 -12.75 3.41
C VAL A 64 -8.25 -13.56 3.09
N ASN A 65 -8.10 -14.77 2.53
CA ASN A 65 -9.24 -15.64 2.24
C ASN A 65 -10.05 -16.02 3.49
N ALA A 66 -9.38 -16.26 4.62
CA ALA A 66 -10.07 -16.57 5.88
C ALA A 66 -10.90 -15.38 6.39
N LEU A 67 -10.30 -14.17 6.40
CA LEU A 67 -10.99 -12.94 6.84
C LEU A 67 -12.10 -12.52 5.87
N GLN A 68 -11.94 -12.75 4.56
CA GLN A 68 -13.03 -12.54 3.59
C GLN A 68 -14.26 -13.42 3.90
N ARG A 69 -14.06 -14.67 4.33
CA ARG A 69 -15.17 -15.56 4.72
C ARG A 69 -15.88 -15.12 6.00
N ALA A 70 -15.19 -14.40 6.89
CA ALA A 70 -15.79 -13.87 8.12
C ALA A 70 -16.64 -12.61 7.87
N SER A 71 -16.45 -11.95 6.73
CA SER A 71 -17.15 -10.70 6.40
C SER A 71 -18.46 -10.94 5.67
N LYS A 72 -19.48 -10.14 6.00
CA LYS A 72 -20.79 -10.14 5.31
C LYS A 72 -20.71 -9.47 3.93
N LEU A 73 -19.91 -8.43 3.81
CA LEU A 73 -19.62 -7.75 2.55
C LEU A 73 -18.16 -7.99 2.17
N PRO A 74 -17.82 -8.07 0.87
CA PRO A 74 -16.44 -8.24 0.46
C PRO A 74 -15.54 -7.16 1.05
N LEU A 75 -14.45 -7.57 1.74
CA LEU A 75 -13.47 -6.65 2.29
C LEU A 75 -12.60 -6.06 1.17
N MET A 76 -12.33 -4.77 1.24
CA MET A 76 -11.21 -4.18 0.55
C MET A 76 -9.91 -4.54 1.27
N VAL A 77 -8.89 -4.94 0.52
CA VAL A 77 -7.58 -5.29 1.08
C VAL A 77 -6.54 -4.33 0.52
N GLY A 78 -5.91 -3.57 1.40
CA GLY A 78 -4.84 -2.63 1.07
C GLY A 78 -3.49 -3.08 1.61
N ALA A 79 -2.41 -2.67 0.96
CA ALA A 79 -1.04 -2.86 1.44
C ALA A 79 -0.11 -1.77 0.90
N ASP A 80 0.94 -1.44 1.65
CA ASP A 80 2.05 -0.64 1.12
C ASP A 80 2.87 -1.50 0.16
N LEU A 81 2.93 -1.13 -1.11
CA LEU A 81 3.66 -1.87 -2.13
C LEU A 81 4.62 -0.93 -2.89
N GLU A 82 5.39 -0.13 -2.14
CA GLU A 82 6.20 0.97 -2.69
C GLU A 82 7.33 0.49 -3.62
N THR A 83 7.91 -0.67 -3.33
CA THR A 83 8.99 -1.26 -4.14
C THR A 83 8.56 -2.59 -4.75
N GLY A 84 7.30 -2.71 -5.13
CA GLY A 84 6.72 -3.97 -5.57
C GLY A 84 6.04 -4.75 -4.46
N ALA A 85 5.45 -5.87 -4.80
CA ALA A 85 4.71 -6.67 -3.82
C ALA A 85 5.60 -7.22 -2.71
N ALA A 86 6.90 -7.46 -2.95
CA ALA A 86 7.86 -7.88 -1.93
C ALA A 86 8.10 -6.84 -0.82
N PHE A 87 7.63 -5.59 -0.97
CA PHE A 87 7.68 -4.65 0.14
C PHE A 87 6.95 -5.18 1.38
N ARG A 88 5.92 -6.00 1.17
CA ARG A 88 5.16 -6.69 2.23
C ARG A 88 5.20 -8.22 2.10
N ALA A 89 5.15 -8.77 0.89
CA ALA A 89 5.08 -10.20 0.63
C ALA A 89 6.49 -10.80 0.50
N ARG A 90 7.12 -11.07 1.63
CA ARG A 90 8.51 -11.50 1.72
C ARG A 90 8.65 -13.01 1.72
N GLY A 91 9.78 -13.50 1.20
CA GLY A 91 10.17 -14.91 1.27
C GLY A 91 10.79 -15.28 2.61
N GLY A 92 11.09 -16.55 2.76
CA GLY A 92 11.88 -17.06 3.88
C GLY A 92 13.38 -16.91 3.63
N TRP A 93 14.15 -16.65 4.69
CA TRP A 93 15.60 -16.62 4.62
C TRP A 93 16.17 -18.03 4.85
N PHE A 94 17.01 -18.48 3.93
CA PHE A 94 17.66 -19.79 3.98
C PHE A 94 19.13 -19.65 4.30
N LEU A 95 19.55 -20.22 5.43
CA LEU A 95 20.96 -20.31 5.83
C LEU A 95 21.61 -21.56 5.19
N PRO A 96 22.92 -21.51 4.90
CA PRO A 96 23.90 -20.48 5.26
C PRO A 96 24.00 -19.31 4.27
N ASN A 97 23.30 -19.35 3.12
CA ASN A 97 23.53 -18.40 2.02
C ASN A 97 22.79 -17.07 2.21
N ALA A 98 21.97 -16.91 3.25
CA ALA A 98 21.13 -15.74 3.51
C ALA A 98 20.31 -15.31 2.26
N ILE A 99 19.83 -16.29 1.50
CA ILE A 99 19.03 -16.06 0.30
C ILE A 99 17.56 -16.01 0.70
N GLU A 100 16.86 -14.95 0.31
CA GLU A 100 15.41 -14.87 0.39
C GLU A 100 14.79 -15.61 -0.79
N LEU A 101 13.95 -16.60 -0.52
CA LEU A 101 13.26 -17.40 -1.54
C LEU A 101 11.75 -17.41 -1.29
N GLY A 102 10.97 -17.50 -2.36
CA GLY A 102 9.52 -17.61 -2.28
C GLY A 102 8.79 -16.31 -1.96
N GLY A 103 9.47 -15.17 -1.99
CA GLY A 103 8.87 -13.84 -1.91
C GLY A 103 8.32 -13.38 -3.25
N ALA A 104 7.58 -12.27 -3.23
CA ALA A 104 7.18 -11.55 -4.43
C ALA A 104 8.37 -10.76 -5.04
N THR A 105 8.16 -10.14 -6.20
CA THR A 105 9.19 -9.34 -6.87
C THR A 105 9.51 -8.07 -6.09
N SER A 106 10.81 -7.84 -5.84
CA SER A 106 11.35 -6.61 -5.25
C SER A 106 12.00 -5.75 -6.31
N PHE A 107 11.58 -4.50 -6.39
CA PHE A 107 12.20 -3.48 -7.23
C PHE A 107 13.11 -2.57 -6.41
N PRO A 108 14.04 -1.84 -7.07
CA PRO A 108 14.74 -0.74 -6.42
C PRO A 108 13.74 0.31 -5.86
N TYR A 109 14.20 1.12 -4.90
CA TYR A 109 13.43 2.29 -4.50
C TYR A 109 13.09 3.17 -5.70
N GLN A 110 11.98 3.91 -5.60
CA GLN A 110 11.47 4.73 -6.71
C GLN A 110 12.52 5.73 -7.25
N MET A 111 13.44 6.22 -6.43
CA MET A 111 14.54 7.08 -6.88
C MET A 111 15.46 6.36 -7.88
N GLY A 112 15.71 5.08 -7.69
CA GLY A 112 16.48 4.27 -8.64
C GLY A 112 15.76 4.13 -9.99
N ILE A 113 14.45 3.95 -9.96
CA ILE A 113 13.62 3.93 -11.19
C ILE A 113 13.58 5.34 -11.82
N GLY A 114 13.41 6.39 -11.01
CA GLY A 114 13.42 7.79 -11.48
C GLY A 114 14.73 8.22 -12.14
N ALA A 115 15.86 7.71 -11.64
CA ALA A 115 17.18 7.99 -12.22
C ALA A 115 17.33 7.49 -13.66
N THR A 116 16.56 6.48 -14.06
CA THR A 116 16.53 5.98 -15.46
C THR A 116 15.86 6.96 -16.42
N ARG A 117 14.98 7.82 -15.92
CA ARG A 117 14.11 8.72 -16.71
C ARG A 117 13.27 7.98 -17.76
N ASP A 118 13.03 6.68 -17.58
CA ASP A 118 12.21 5.86 -18.48
C ASP A 118 10.87 5.49 -17.81
N PRO A 119 9.76 6.16 -18.19
CA PRO A 119 8.44 5.86 -17.63
C PRO A 119 7.95 4.44 -17.91
N LYS A 120 8.51 3.75 -18.92
CA LYS A 120 8.15 2.36 -19.19
C LYS A 120 8.57 1.44 -18.03
N LEU A 121 9.71 1.71 -17.40
CA LEU A 121 10.16 0.93 -16.24
C LEU A 121 9.26 1.14 -15.02
N ALA A 122 8.78 2.37 -14.82
CA ALA A 122 7.80 2.64 -13.77
C ALA A 122 6.45 1.93 -14.06
N TYR A 123 5.99 1.94 -15.31
CA TYR A 123 4.80 1.20 -15.73
C TYR A 123 4.95 -0.30 -15.46
N GLU A 124 6.07 -0.92 -15.89
CA GLU A 124 6.33 -2.35 -15.67
C GLU A 124 6.41 -2.71 -14.19
N MET A 125 7.03 -1.85 -13.37
CA MET A 125 7.00 -2.01 -11.90
C MET A 125 5.56 -2.03 -11.40
N GLY A 126 4.70 -1.13 -11.86
CA GLY A 126 3.28 -1.08 -11.50
C GLY A 126 2.52 -2.33 -11.93
N ARG A 127 2.75 -2.79 -13.17
CA ARG A 127 2.15 -4.00 -13.72
C ARG A 127 2.45 -5.23 -12.86
N VAL A 128 3.73 -5.50 -12.62
CA VAL A 128 4.15 -6.67 -11.82
C VAL A 128 3.61 -6.58 -10.39
N THR A 129 3.68 -5.38 -9.78
CA THR A 129 3.14 -5.14 -8.44
C THR A 129 1.65 -5.49 -8.36
N ALA A 130 0.87 -5.10 -9.37
CA ALA A 130 -0.55 -5.38 -9.43
C ALA A 130 -0.85 -6.87 -9.64
N GLU A 131 -0.18 -7.51 -10.60
CA GLU A 131 -0.37 -8.93 -10.88
C GLU A 131 -0.08 -9.80 -9.66
N GLU A 132 1.05 -9.59 -8.99
CA GLU A 132 1.42 -10.35 -7.79
C GLU A 132 0.52 -10.00 -6.59
N GLY A 133 0.23 -8.71 -6.37
CA GLY A 133 -0.65 -8.27 -5.30
C GLY A 133 -2.07 -8.84 -5.45
N ARG A 134 -2.62 -8.82 -6.66
CA ARG A 134 -3.94 -9.40 -6.96
C ARG A 134 -3.96 -10.90 -6.75
N ALA A 135 -2.89 -11.61 -7.09
CA ALA A 135 -2.77 -13.04 -6.84
C ALA A 135 -2.84 -13.39 -5.34
N MET A 136 -2.43 -12.47 -4.46
CA MET A 136 -2.53 -12.60 -3.00
C MET A 136 -3.85 -12.06 -2.41
N GLY A 137 -4.76 -11.54 -3.26
CA GLY A 137 -6.03 -10.97 -2.81
C GLY A 137 -5.95 -9.50 -2.37
N ILE A 138 -4.85 -8.78 -2.67
CA ILE A 138 -4.72 -7.35 -2.40
C ILE A 138 -5.42 -6.57 -3.52
N HIS A 139 -6.26 -5.60 -3.15
CA HIS A 139 -7.08 -4.81 -4.06
C HIS A 139 -6.52 -3.39 -4.29
N MET A 140 -5.76 -2.86 -3.32
CA MET A 140 -5.27 -1.49 -3.32
C MET A 140 -3.81 -1.43 -2.89
N ALA A 141 -2.97 -0.84 -3.71
CA ALA A 141 -1.60 -0.47 -3.35
C ALA A 141 -1.59 0.95 -2.76
N PHE A 142 -1.02 1.12 -1.56
CA PHE A 142 -0.65 2.44 -1.03
C PHE A 142 0.68 2.85 -1.65
N ALA A 143 0.63 3.11 -2.95
CA ALA A 143 1.71 3.50 -3.86
C ALA A 143 1.09 4.16 -5.11
N PRO A 144 1.85 5.01 -5.82
CA PRO A 144 3.24 5.43 -5.61
C PRO A 144 3.44 6.51 -4.53
N VAL A 145 4.70 6.69 -4.10
CA VAL A 145 5.13 7.90 -3.39
C VAL A 145 5.31 9.01 -4.44
N LEU A 146 4.51 10.06 -4.33
CA LEU A 146 4.51 11.22 -5.25
C LEU A 146 5.14 12.47 -4.62
N ASP A 147 5.71 12.33 -3.44
CA ASP A 147 6.45 13.40 -2.79
C ASP A 147 7.68 13.77 -3.62
N VAL A 148 7.92 15.07 -3.81
CA VAL A 148 9.12 15.58 -4.45
C VAL A 148 10.22 15.70 -3.39
N ASN A 149 11.38 15.07 -3.61
CA ASN A 149 12.49 15.06 -2.64
C ASN A 149 13.30 16.35 -2.70
N ASN A 150 12.67 17.48 -2.40
CA ASN A 150 13.26 18.82 -2.53
C ASN A 150 13.94 19.35 -1.25
N ASN A 151 13.76 18.68 -0.11
CA ASN A 151 14.42 19.03 1.14
C ASN A 151 15.43 17.96 1.56
N PRO A 152 16.74 18.21 1.49
CA PRO A 152 17.77 17.24 1.85
C PRO A 152 17.77 16.86 3.34
N LYS A 153 17.08 17.62 4.18
CA LYS A 153 16.92 17.30 5.61
C LYS A 153 15.73 16.39 5.89
N ASN A 154 14.94 16.07 4.88
CA ASN A 154 13.78 15.21 5.07
C ASN A 154 14.22 13.77 5.44
N PRO A 155 13.86 13.25 6.63
CA PRO A 155 14.34 11.95 7.09
C PRO A 155 13.46 10.79 6.60
N VAL A 156 12.34 11.06 5.92
CA VAL A 156 11.29 10.06 5.63
C VAL A 156 11.19 9.75 4.14
N ILE A 157 11.23 10.75 3.27
CA ILE A 157 10.98 10.57 1.84
C ILE A 157 12.23 10.04 1.13
N SER A 158 13.30 10.83 1.02
CA SER A 158 14.58 10.37 0.46
C SER A 158 14.40 9.46 -0.77
N ALA A 159 15.00 8.28 -0.78
CA ALA A 159 14.97 7.31 -1.88
C ALA A 159 13.58 6.77 -2.24
N ARG A 160 12.58 7.01 -1.41
CA ARG A 160 11.18 6.62 -1.71
C ARG A 160 10.56 7.47 -2.82
N SER A 161 11.02 8.72 -3.02
CA SER A 161 10.60 9.58 -4.13
C SER A 161 11.24 9.13 -5.47
N PHE A 162 10.61 9.48 -6.58
CA PHE A 162 11.22 9.35 -7.91
C PHE A 162 12.36 10.38 -8.16
N GLY A 163 12.45 11.45 -7.36
CA GLY A 163 13.50 12.46 -7.48
C GLY A 163 13.12 13.83 -6.95
N GLU A 164 13.91 14.83 -7.36
CA GLU A 164 13.83 16.23 -6.90
C GLU A 164 13.07 17.14 -7.88
N ASP A 165 12.81 16.65 -9.10
CA ASP A 165 12.07 17.37 -10.15
C ASP A 165 10.60 16.94 -10.14
N ALA A 166 9.70 17.88 -9.84
CA ALA A 166 8.27 17.64 -9.77
C ALA A 166 7.68 17.11 -11.09
N LYS A 167 8.21 17.53 -12.25
CA LYS A 167 7.78 17.03 -13.55
C LYS A 167 8.14 15.57 -13.72
N LEU A 168 9.38 15.19 -13.40
CA LEU A 168 9.82 13.79 -13.42
C LEU A 168 8.99 12.92 -12.48
N VAL A 169 8.75 13.38 -11.23
CA VAL A 169 7.91 12.67 -10.25
C VAL A 169 6.50 12.45 -10.82
N GLY A 170 5.91 13.47 -11.45
CA GLY A 170 4.59 13.37 -12.08
C GLY A 170 4.54 12.39 -13.25
N GLU A 171 5.55 12.41 -14.14
CA GLU A 171 5.65 11.52 -15.30
C GLU A 171 5.81 10.05 -14.86
N MET A 172 6.78 9.79 -13.98
CA MET A 172 7.06 8.44 -13.47
C MET A 172 5.92 7.90 -12.61
N GLY A 173 5.36 8.75 -11.74
CA GLY A 173 4.22 8.39 -10.90
C GLY A 173 2.97 8.06 -11.72
N THR A 174 2.67 8.84 -12.76
CA THR A 174 1.58 8.57 -13.69
C THR A 174 1.75 7.21 -14.39
N ALA A 175 2.96 6.90 -14.82
CA ALA A 175 3.26 5.63 -15.48
C ALA A 175 3.06 4.44 -14.52
N LEU A 176 3.53 4.56 -13.26
CA LEU A 176 3.35 3.53 -12.26
C LEU A 176 1.86 3.33 -11.90
N VAL A 177 1.11 4.42 -11.71
CA VAL A 177 -0.35 4.35 -11.49
C VAL A 177 -1.06 3.63 -12.63
N LYS A 178 -0.73 3.94 -13.88
CA LYS A 178 -1.28 3.24 -15.04
C LYS A 178 -0.95 1.74 -15.01
N GLY A 179 0.30 1.39 -14.76
CA GLY A 179 0.72 -0.01 -14.63
C GLY A 179 -0.08 -0.75 -13.55
N ILE A 180 -0.33 -0.12 -12.40
CA ILE A 180 -1.15 -0.70 -11.33
C ILE A 180 -2.61 -0.85 -11.76
N GLN A 181 -3.22 0.22 -12.27
CA GLN A 181 -4.67 0.26 -12.51
C GLN A 181 -5.09 -0.56 -13.73
N GLU A 182 -4.31 -0.56 -14.80
CA GLU A 182 -4.59 -1.36 -16.00
C GLU A 182 -4.48 -2.87 -15.74
N HIS A 183 -3.85 -3.27 -14.61
CA HIS A 183 -3.72 -4.67 -14.18
C HIS A 183 -4.59 -5.01 -12.95
N GLY A 184 -5.69 -4.27 -12.79
CA GLY A 184 -6.80 -4.64 -11.89
C GLY A 184 -6.59 -4.36 -10.41
N MET A 185 -5.66 -3.47 -10.04
CA MET A 185 -5.45 -3.01 -8.66
C MET A 185 -5.68 -1.49 -8.58
N LEU A 186 -6.16 -1.00 -7.44
CA LEU A 186 -6.25 0.44 -7.17
C LEU A 186 -4.88 0.99 -6.74
N ALA A 187 -4.53 2.17 -7.23
CA ALA A 187 -3.34 2.90 -6.81
C ALA A 187 -3.71 4.06 -5.89
N THR A 188 -2.86 4.37 -4.92
CA THR A 188 -3.05 5.48 -3.98
C THR A 188 -1.78 6.31 -3.91
N GLY A 189 -1.77 7.44 -4.63
CA GLY A 189 -0.66 8.39 -4.57
C GLY A 189 -0.55 9.02 -3.18
N LYS A 190 0.66 9.12 -2.64
CA LYS A 190 0.92 9.61 -1.29
C LYS A 190 2.20 10.44 -1.23
N HIS A 191 2.33 11.36 -0.29
CA HIS A 191 1.50 11.64 0.89
C HIS A 191 0.87 13.03 0.76
N PHE A 192 -0.34 13.12 0.31
CA PHE A 192 -1.05 14.39 0.16
C PHE A 192 -1.06 15.22 1.46
N PRO A 193 -0.81 16.54 1.42
CA PRO A 193 -0.58 17.40 0.26
C PRO A 193 0.89 17.47 -0.21
N GLY A 194 1.78 16.63 0.29
CA GLY A 194 3.20 16.55 -0.01
C GLY A 194 4.04 16.56 1.26
N HIS A 195 4.87 15.54 1.43
CA HIS A 195 5.76 15.37 2.59
C HIS A 195 7.21 15.78 2.29
N GLY A 196 7.54 16.07 1.01
CA GLY A 196 8.91 16.34 0.60
C GLY A 196 9.55 17.58 1.23
N ASP A 197 8.75 18.61 1.53
CA ASP A 197 9.20 19.87 2.15
C ASP A 197 9.43 19.80 3.67
N THR A 198 9.03 18.70 4.35
CA THR A 198 9.10 18.62 5.82
C THR A 198 10.49 18.22 6.33
N GLU A 199 10.81 18.61 7.57
CA GLU A 199 12.04 18.21 8.27
C GLU A 199 11.78 17.22 9.43
N GLN A 200 10.52 17.05 9.84
CA GLN A 200 10.14 16.18 10.94
C GLN A 200 9.84 14.78 10.43
N ASN A 201 10.12 13.80 11.28
CA ASN A 201 9.68 12.43 11.03
C ASN A 201 8.21 12.26 11.44
N SER A 202 7.33 12.14 10.45
CA SER A 202 5.88 11.99 10.67
C SER A 202 5.48 10.71 11.42
N HIS A 203 6.37 9.75 11.58
CA HIS A 203 6.15 8.56 12.41
C HIS A 203 6.39 8.81 13.90
N LEU A 204 7.05 9.91 14.25
CA LEU A 204 7.42 10.26 15.63
C LEU A 204 6.72 11.52 16.12
N GLU A 205 6.42 12.46 15.23
CA GLU A 205 5.83 13.75 15.57
C GLU A 205 4.96 14.30 14.42
N LEU A 206 4.13 15.29 14.70
CA LEU A 206 3.30 15.94 13.70
C LEU A 206 4.12 16.82 12.77
N SER A 207 4.35 16.36 11.54
CA SER A 207 4.99 17.14 10.49
C SER A 207 4.06 18.25 9.98
N LYS A 208 4.60 19.45 9.74
CA LYS A 208 3.86 20.60 9.25
C LYS A 208 4.44 21.09 7.93
N VAL A 209 3.58 21.32 6.95
CA VAL A 209 3.93 21.95 5.67
C VAL A 209 3.57 23.43 5.78
N ASN A 210 4.55 24.27 6.14
CA ASN A 210 4.38 25.71 6.33
C ASN A 210 4.74 26.47 5.05
N VAL A 211 3.99 26.26 3.99
CA VAL A 211 4.20 26.90 2.70
C VAL A 211 2.97 27.67 2.25
N SER A 212 3.14 28.62 1.33
CA SER A 212 2.02 29.41 0.78
C SER A 212 1.12 28.51 -0.10
N ARG A 213 -0.14 28.94 -0.28
CA ARG A 213 -1.06 28.27 -1.21
C ARG A 213 -0.48 28.18 -2.63
N ALA A 214 0.15 29.26 -3.11
CA ALA A 214 0.79 29.27 -4.42
C ALA A 214 1.89 28.21 -4.57
N ARG A 215 2.62 27.90 -3.48
CA ARG A 215 3.62 26.83 -3.46
C ARG A 215 2.97 25.44 -3.51
N LEU A 216 1.80 25.27 -2.89
CA LEU A 216 1.07 23.98 -2.93
C LEU A 216 0.44 23.72 -4.29
N ASP A 217 0.11 24.77 -5.03
CA ASP A 217 -0.54 24.71 -6.35
C ASP A 217 0.48 24.66 -7.51
N SER A 218 1.81 24.76 -7.23
CA SER A 218 2.89 24.72 -8.23
C SER A 218 3.50 23.32 -8.35
#